data_86caf60840ef9dd80d16810bb863b75c
#
_entry.id   86caf60840ef9dd80d16810bb863b75c
#
_cell.length_a   1.000
_cell.length_b   1.000
_cell.length_c   1.000
_cell.angle_alpha   90.00
_cell.angle_beta   90.00
_cell.angle_gamma   90.00
#
_symmetry.space_group_name_H-M   'P 1'
#
loop_
_entity.id
_entity.type
_entity.pdbx_description
1 polymer ?
#
loop_
_entity_poly.entity_id
_entity_poly.type
_entity_poly.pdbx_seq_one_letter_code
_entity_poly.pdbx_strand_id
1 'polypeptide(L)'
;PDPHLIIALRDRIAAAMAIGSDPRPAAVTDAATGRLRRMTGPRWGIAVAAVGSSSAAANTRTGDVARLLTAMTGWDTEICFATTQPTVDKAFARLRARGAERILVAPWFLAPGLLTDRLRDALPLVRHADTIGAHPLLAEVALDRYATAALPLELTA
;
A
#
# COMPACT_ATOMS: atom_id res chain seq x y z
N PRO A 1 -11.55 -1.20 7.22
CA PRO A 1 -10.59 -2.24 6.78
C PRO A 1 -10.05 -3.01 7.98
N ASP A 2 -9.74 -4.29 7.77
CA ASP A 2 -9.19 -5.15 8.80
C ASP A 2 -7.73 -4.74 9.10
N PRO A 3 -7.32 -4.56 10.38
CA PRO A 3 -5.97 -4.16 10.74
C PRO A 3 -4.90 -5.14 10.27
N HIS A 4 -5.14 -6.44 10.32
CA HIS A 4 -4.20 -7.48 9.87
C HIS A 4 -3.91 -7.35 8.38
N LEU A 5 -4.91 -7.02 7.56
CA LEU A 5 -4.71 -6.80 6.13
C LEU A 5 -3.91 -5.51 5.85
N ILE A 6 -4.04 -4.47 6.69
CA ILE A 6 -3.21 -3.26 6.58
C ILE A 6 -1.75 -3.57 6.89
N ILE A 7 -1.51 -4.40 7.92
CA ILE A 7 -0.15 -4.86 8.26
C ILE A 7 0.42 -5.68 7.10
N ALA A 8 -0.35 -6.59 6.54
CA ALA A 8 0.08 -7.39 5.40
C ALA A 8 0.44 -6.51 4.18
N LEU A 9 -0.36 -5.50 3.88
CA LEU A 9 -0.06 -4.52 2.81
C LEU A 9 1.24 -3.75 3.12
N ARG A 10 1.41 -3.27 4.35
CA ARG A 10 2.64 -2.61 4.81
C ARG A 10 3.87 -3.47 4.54
N ASP A 11 3.82 -4.75 4.87
CA ASP A 11 4.93 -5.68 4.71
C ASP A 11 5.28 -5.89 3.23
N ARG A 12 4.27 -5.99 2.34
CA ARG A 12 4.48 -6.03 0.88
C ARG A 12 5.13 -4.77 0.34
N ILE A 13 4.70 -3.60 0.82
CA ILE A 13 5.30 -2.32 0.45
C ILE A 13 6.76 -2.24 0.93
N ALA A 14 7.03 -2.57 2.20
CA ALA A 14 8.37 -2.56 2.76
C ALA A 14 9.32 -3.49 1.99
N ALA A 15 8.87 -4.70 1.64
CA ALA A 15 9.64 -5.62 0.82
C ALA A 15 9.93 -5.03 -0.57
N ALA A 16 8.95 -4.41 -1.23
CA ALA A 16 9.15 -3.78 -2.52
C ALA A 16 10.09 -2.58 -2.45
N MET A 17 10.05 -1.79 -1.39
CA MET A 17 10.98 -0.67 -1.18
C MET A 17 12.41 -1.13 -0.96
N ALA A 18 12.62 -2.27 -0.31
CA ALA A 18 13.95 -2.84 -0.03
C ALA A 18 14.66 -3.35 -1.29
N ILE A 19 13.92 -3.75 -2.34
CA ILE A 19 14.51 -4.23 -3.60
C ILE A 19 15.30 -3.10 -4.25
N GLY A 20 16.64 -3.27 -4.39
CA GLY A 20 17.52 -2.28 -5.03
C GLY A 20 17.75 -1.00 -4.20
N SER A 21 17.40 -1.00 -2.94
CA SER A 21 17.89 0.01 -1.99
C SER A 21 19.24 -0.47 -1.49
N ASP A 22 20.29 0.33 -1.69
CA ASP A 22 21.60 0.07 -1.07
C ASP A 22 21.39 0.09 0.47
N PRO A 23 21.76 -0.97 1.21
CA PRO A 23 21.56 -1.02 2.65
C PRO A 23 22.40 -0.03 3.46
N ARG A 24 23.28 0.71 2.79
CA ARG A 24 24.10 1.75 3.45
C ARG A 24 23.41 3.11 3.35
N PRO A 25 23.04 3.72 4.48
CA PRO A 25 22.86 5.16 4.51
C PRO A 25 24.26 5.76 4.24
N ALA A 26 24.48 6.27 3.05
CA ALA A 26 25.69 7.02 2.75
C ALA A 26 25.70 8.27 3.64
N ALA A 27 26.43 8.22 4.73
CA ALA A 27 26.79 9.41 5.48
C ALA A 27 27.83 10.15 4.65
N VAL A 28 27.42 11.22 3.98
CA VAL A 28 28.37 12.12 3.32
C VAL A 28 28.72 13.22 4.31
N THR A 29 30.00 13.32 4.63
CA THR A 29 30.52 14.46 5.37
C THR A 29 30.56 15.66 4.44
N ASP A 30 29.78 16.69 4.73
CA ASP A 30 29.85 17.97 4.01
C ASP A 30 31.25 18.55 4.21
N ALA A 31 32.02 18.64 3.12
CA ALA A 31 33.41 19.10 3.13
C ALA A 31 33.54 20.56 3.59
N ALA A 32 32.48 21.37 3.53
CA ALA A 32 32.50 22.77 3.91
C ALA A 32 32.19 22.98 5.40
N THR A 33 31.44 22.09 6.05
CA THR A 33 30.95 22.28 7.42
C THR A 33 31.35 21.18 8.40
N GLY A 34 31.98 20.08 7.92
CA GLY A 34 32.33 18.91 8.75
C GLY A 34 31.14 18.20 9.39
N ARG A 35 29.91 18.55 9.03
CA ARG A 35 28.69 17.95 9.57
C ARG A 35 28.31 16.69 8.82
N LEU A 36 28.09 15.61 9.56
CA LEU A 36 27.46 14.41 9.04
C LEU A 36 26.00 14.74 8.64
N ARG A 37 25.75 14.89 7.33
CA ARG A 37 24.41 14.94 6.80
C ARG A 37 23.93 13.52 6.59
N ARG A 38 22.96 13.05 7.38
CA ARG A 38 22.21 11.86 7.03
C ARG A 38 21.54 12.14 5.68
N MET A 39 21.96 11.44 4.66
CA MET A 39 21.17 11.39 3.42
C MET A 39 19.91 10.60 3.77
N THR A 40 18.82 11.31 4.01
CA THR A 40 17.49 10.71 4.01
C THR A 40 17.31 10.13 2.61
N GLY A 41 17.02 8.82 2.53
CA GLY A 41 16.73 8.18 1.25
C GLY A 41 15.58 8.89 0.53
N PRO A 42 15.33 8.56 -0.74
CA PRO A 42 14.32 9.24 -1.54
C PRO A 42 12.95 9.18 -0.86
N ARG A 43 12.23 10.30 -0.90
CA ARG A 43 10.87 10.37 -0.36
C ARG A 43 9.93 9.51 -1.20
N TRP A 44 9.42 8.45 -0.58
CA TRP A 44 8.47 7.56 -1.22
C TRP A 44 7.04 8.07 -1.06
N GLY A 45 6.29 8.04 -2.17
CA GLY A 45 4.85 8.13 -2.18
C GLY A 45 4.24 6.77 -2.52
N ILE A 46 3.18 6.38 -1.82
CA ILE A 46 2.53 5.09 -2.00
C ILE A 46 1.14 5.30 -2.59
N ALA A 47 0.94 4.82 -3.82
CA ALA A 47 -0.37 4.79 -4.46
C ALA A 47 -1.04 3.44 -4.14
N VAL A 48 -1.98 3.43 -3.20
CA VAL A 48 -2.78 2.24 -2.85
C VAL A 48 -3.84 2.06 -3.92
N ALA A 49 -3.71 1.00 -4.72
CA ALA A 49 -4.60 0.73 -5.85
C ALA A 49 -5.66 -0.32 -5.47
N ALA A 50 -6.92 0.04 -5.57
CA ALA A 50 -8.06 -0.84 -5.33
C ALA A 50 -8.96 -0.96 -6.56
N VAL A 51 -9.93 -1.87 -6.53
CA VAL A 51 -10.86 -2.06 -7.66
C VAL A 51 -11.71 -0.81 -7.90
N GLY A 52 -12.36 -0.33 -6.87
CA GLY A 52 -13.42 0.69 -6.97
C GLY A 52 -14.82 0.08 -7.05
N SER A 53 -15.80 0.87 -6.68
CA SER A 53 -17.20 0.47 -6.63
C SER A 53 -18.10 1.60 -7.16
N SER A 54 -19.29 1.27 -7.62
CA SER A 54 -20.35 2.26 -7.89
C SER A 54 -20.89 2.92 -6.61
N SER A 55 -20.67 2.28 -5.44
CA SER A 55 -21.04 2.84 -4.14
C SER A 55 -19.99 3.80 -3.61
N ALA A 56 -20.32 5.08 -3.49
CA ALA A 56 -19.44 6.09 -2.88
C ALA A 56 -19.05 5.74 -1.44
N ALA A 57 -19.98 5.19 -0.65
CA ALA A 57 -19.71 4.75 0.71
C ALA A 57 -18.71 3.60 0.78
N ALA A 58 -18.74 2.66 -0.19
CA ALA A 58 -17.75 1.59 -0.28
C ALA A 58 -16.38 2.15 -0.63
N ASN A 59 -16.30 3.09 -1.56
CA ASN A 59 -15.03 3.72 -1.94
C ASN A 59 -14.45 4.54 -0.77
N THR A 60 -15.27 5.24 0.00
CA THR A 60 -14.82 5.95 1.22
C THR A 60 -14.20 4.99 2.22
N ARG A 61 -14.87 3.87 2.52
CA ARG A 61 -14.32 2.83 3.42
C ARG A 61 -13.02 2.23 2.88
N THR A 62 -12.90 2.04 1.57
CA THR A 62 -11.66 1.58 0.95
C THR A 62 -10.55 2.64 1.05
N GLY A 63 -10.92 3.93 0.95
CA GLY A 63 -9.99 5.04 1.15
C GLY A 63 -9.35 5.08 2.55
N ASP A 64 -10.02 4.49 3.55
CA ASP A 64 -9.48 4.37 4.91
C ASP A 64 -8.19 3.53 4.96
N VAL A 65 -8.00 2.62 4.01
CA VAL A 65 -6.76 1.83 3.88
C VAL A 65 -5.54 2.73 3.78
N ALA A 66 -5.57 3.72 2.87
CA ALA A 66 -4.47 4.66 2.70
C ALA A 66 -4.26 5.50 3.97
N ARG A 67 -5.34 6.00 4.59
CA ARG A 67 -5.24 6.80 5.84
C ARG A 67 -4.64 6.01 7.00
N LEU A 68 -5.07 4.76 7.19
CA LEU A 68 -4.54 3.88 8.23
C LEU A 68 -3.08 3.53 7.98
N LEU A 69 -2.71 3.27 6.72
CA LEU A 69 -1.32 3.02 6.35
C LEU A 69 -0.43 4.23 6.65
N THR A 70 -0.88 5.45 6.31
CA THR A 70 -0.15 6.68 6.69
C THR A 70 -0.01 6.80 8.20
N ALA A 71 -1.08 6.60 8.95
CA ALA A 71 -1.06 6.72 10.41
C ALA A 71 -0.10 5.70 11.07
N MET A 72 -0.02 4.49 10.50
CA MET A 72 0.84 3.42 10.99
C MET A 72 2.33 3.62 10.67
N THR A 73 2.64 4.18 9.50
CA THR A 73 3.99 4.16 8.93
C THR A 73 4.62 5.53 8.77
N GLY A 74 3.83 6.58 8.75
CA GLY A 74 4.26 7.93 8.37
C GLY A 74 4.54 8.10 6.87
N TRP A 75 4.27 7.11 6.03
CA TRP A 75 4.43 7.22 4.58
C TRP A 75 3.37 8.14 3.98
N ASP A 76 3.75 8.85 2.92
CA ASP A 76 2.81 9.61 2.09
C ASP A 76 1.99 8.61 1.26
N THR A 77 0.70 8.48 1.54
CA THR A 77 -0.16 7.53 0.83
C THR A 77 -1.35 8.21 0.15
N GLU A 78 -1.79 7.68 -0.97
CA GLU A 78 -3.00 8.06 -1.70
C GLU A 78 -3.76 6.82 -2.16
N ILE A 79 -5.08 6.85 -2.04
CA ILE A 79 -5.94 5.83 -2.65
C ILE A 79 -6.17 6.14 -4.12
N CYS A 80 -6.19 5.11 -4.96
CA CYS A 80 -6.68 5.18 -6.32
C CYS A 80 -7.47 3.92 -6.67
N PHE A 81 -8.31 4.03 -7.71
CA PHE A 81 -9.18 2.95 -8.13
C PHE A 81 -8.95 2.59 -9.61
N ALA A 82 -9.06 1.31 -9.92
CA ALA A 82 -8.92 0.81 -11.29
C ALA A 82 -10.15 1.13 -12.15
N THR A 83 -11.34 1.28 -11.55
CA THR A 83 -12.61 1.39 -12.28
C THR A 83 -13.35 2.71 -12.04
N THR A 84 -12.88 3.57 -11.13
CA THR A 84 -13.51 4.84 -10.78
C THR A 84 -12.50 5.88 -10.30
N GLN A 85 -12.99 7.02 -9.87
CA GLN A 85 -12.16 8.12 -9.32
C GLN A 85 -11.86 7.93 -7.81
N PRO A 86 -10.69 8.43 -7.35
CA PRO A 86 -9.57 8.97 -8.11
C PRO A 86 -8.80 7.87 -8.86
N THR A 87 -8.36 8.19 -10.09
CA THR A 87 -7.48 7.31 -10.87
C THR A 87 -6.04 7.31 -10.35
N VAL A 88 -5.23 6.38 -10.84
CA VAL A 88 -3.80 6.30 -10.50
C VAL A 88 -3.04 7.59 -10.83
N ASP A 89 -3.37 8.24 -11.97
CA ASP A 89 -2.73 9.50 -12.36
C ASP A 89 -3.01 10.63 -11.36
N LYS A 90 -4.24 10.70 -10.85
CA LYS A 90 -4.60 11.67 -9.80
C LYS A 90 -3.87 11.41 -8.50
N ALA A 91 -3.72 10.15 -8.09
CA ALA A 91 -2.95 9.80 -6.92
C ALA A 91 -1.47 10.18 -7.10
N PHE A 92 -0.88 9.91 -8.27
CA PHE A 92 0.49 10.28 -8.59
C PHE A 92 0.69 11.80 -8.54
N ALA A 93 -0.22 12.57 -9.17
CA ALA A 93 -0.15 14.03 -9.14
C ALA A 93 -0.16 14.58 -7.71
N ARG A 94 -1.02 14.04 -6.84
CA ARG A 94 -1.09 14.45 -5.42
C ARG A 94 0.16 14.08 -4.65
N LEU A 95 0.69 12.86 -4.84
CA LEU A 95 1.93 12.42 -4.20
C LEU A 95 3.12 13.29 -4.64
N ARG A 96 3.22 13.59 -5.93
CA ARG A 96 4.26 14.50 -6.48
C ARG A 96 4.14 15.91 -5.91
N ALA A 97 2.92 16.44 -5.82
CA ALA A 97 2.67 17.77 -5.24
C ALA A 97 3.09 17.86 -3.76
N ARG A 98 3.06 16.74 -3.03
CA ARG A 98 3.57 16.63 -1.66
C ARG A 98 5.08 16.35 -1.58
N GLY A 99 5.77 16.27 -2.72
CA GLY A 99 7.22 16.11 -2.81
C GLY A 99 7.71 14.67 -2.83
N ALA A 100 6.87 13.70 -3.24
CA ALA A 100 7.33 12.35 -3.47
C ALA A 100 8.29 12.30 -4.67
N GLU A 101 9.50 11.82 -4.44
CA GLU A 101 10.54 11.65 -5.46
C GLU A 101 10.41 10.33 -6.19
N ARG A 102 9.95 9.30 -5.47
CA ARG A 102 9.65 7.97 -6.00
C ARG A 102 8.22 7.60 -5.63
N ILE A 103 7.55 6.91 -6.54
CA ILE A 103 6.20 6.39 -6.29
C ILE A 103 6.23 4.88 -6.43
N LEU A 104 5.54 4.20 -5.52
CA LEU A 104 5.30 2.77 -5.52
C LEU A 104 3.80 2.54 -5.57
N VAL A 105 3.37 1.63 -6.44
CA VAL A 105 1.97 1.17 -6.49
C VAL A 105 1.82 -0.02 -5.55
N ALA A 106 0.88 0.06 -4.62
CA ALA A 106 0.57 -0.97 -3.65
C ALA A 106 -0.83 -1.53 -3.92
N PRO A 107 -0.95 -2.72 -4.54
CA PRO A 107 -2.24 -3.32 -4.86
C PRO A 107 -2.99 -3.76 -3.59
N TRP A 108 -4.16 -3.18 -3.34
CA TRP A 108 -5.11 -3.64 -2.33
C TRP A 108 -5.96 -4.78 -2.89
N PHE A 109 -5.29 -5.89 -3.22
CA PHE A 109 -5.86 -7.10 -3.82
C PHE A 109 -5.35 -8.32 -3.08
N LEU A 110 -6.19 -9.34 -2.93
CA LEU A 110 -5.80 -10.61 -2.30
C LEU A 110 -4.86 -11.42 -3.21
N ALA A 111 -5.09 -11.42 -4.52
CA ALA A 111 -4.33 -12.20 -5.48
C ALA A 111 -4.06 -11.41 -6.77
N PRO A 112 -3.04 -11.79 -7.54
CA PRO A 112 -2.85 -11.29 -8.90
C PRO A 112 -4.04 -11.64 -9.80
N GLY A 113 -4.25 -10.87 -10.85
CA GLY A 113 -5.27 -11.10 -11.85
C GLY A 113 -5.38 -9.94 -12.82
N LEU A 114 -6.36 -9.98 -13.71
CA LEU A 114 -6.53 -9.07 -14.84
C LEU A 114 -6.37 -7.57 -14.46
N LEU A 115 -6.89 -7.14 -13.31
CA LEU A 115 -6.79 -5.73 -12.91
C LEU A 115 -5.37 -5.36 -12.44
N THR A 116 -4.68 -6.26 -11.76
CA THR A 116 -3.28 -6.06 -11.37
C THR A 116 -2.35 -6.09 -12.58
N ASP A 117 -2.64 -6.93 -13.57
CA ASP A 117 -1.87 -7.02 -14.80
C ASP A 117 -2.05 -5.74 -15.63
N ARG A 118 -3.29 -5.29 -15.85
CA ARG A 118 -3.56 -3.99 -16.50
C ARG A 118 -2.88 -2.82 -15.80
N LEU A 119 -2.82 -2.83 -14.47
CA LEU A 119 -2.14 -1.79 -13.71
C LEU A 119 -0.63 -1.80 -13.95
N ARG A 120 -0.02 -2.99 -14.02
CA ARG A 120 1.41 -3.16 -14.35
C ARG A 120 1.71 -2.76 -15.78
N ASP A 121 0.87 -3.18 -16.72
CA ASP A 121 1.03 -2.86 -18.16
C ASP A 121 0.91 -1.35 -18.41
N ALA A 122 0.01 -0.67 -17.71
CA ALA A 122 -0.16 0.78 -17.81
C ALA A 122 1.00 1.57 -17.17
N LEU A 123 1.73 0.96 -16.23
CA LEU A 123 2.79 1.61 -15.45
C LEU A 123 4.07 0.76 -15.40
N PRO A 124 4.66 0.38 -16.54
CA PRO A 124 5.76 -0.60 -16.59
C PRO A 124 7.07 -0.10 -15.93
N LEU A 125 7.24 1.21 -15.83
CA LEU A 125 8.43 1.83 -15.21
C LEU A 125 8.24 2.17 -13.74
N VAL A 126 7.05 1.95 -13.21
CA VAL A 126 6.75 2.21 -11.79
C VAL A 126 6.95 0.94 -10.99
N ARG A 127 7.50 1.07 -9.80
CA ARG A 127 7.63 -0.06 -8.89
C ARG A 127 6.26 -0.47 -8.34
N HIS A 128 5.98 -1.75 -8.37
CA HIS A 128 4.79 -2.36 -7.80
C HIS A 128 5.16 -3.25 -6.62
N ALA A 129 4.42 -3.14 -5.53
CA ALA A 129 4.42 -4.15 -4.48
C ALA A 129 3.64 -5.39 -4.97
N ASP A 130 3.88 -6.53 -4.33
CA ASP A 130 3.05 -7.70 -4.53
C ASP A 130 1.66 -7.49 -3.92
N THR A 131 0.69 -8.26 -4.40
CA THR A 131 -0.62 -8.40 -3.74
C THR A 131 -0.46 -9.00 -2.34
N ILE A 132 -1.49 -8.96 -1.51
CA ILE A 132 -1.45 -9.55 -0.15
C ILE A 132 -1.01 -11.01 -0.23
N GLY A 133 -1.60 -11.80 -1.15
CA GLY A 133 -1.19 -13.18 -1.42
C GLY A 133 -1.29 -14.08 -0.18
N ALA A 134 -0.43 -15.09 -0.14
CA ALA A 134 -0.33 -16.02 0.99
C ALA A 134 0.41 -15.39 2.20
N HIS A 135 -0.14 -14.28 2.73
CA HIS A 135 0.37 -13.67 3.94
C HIS A 135 -0.22 -14.37 5.18
N PRO A 136 0.58 -14.68 6.24
CA PRO A 136 0.07 -15.36 7.45
C PRO A 136 -1.15 -14.65 8.06
N LEU A 137 -1.13 -13.34 8.14
CA LEU A 137 -2.25 -12.54 8.68
C LEU A 137 -3.55 -12.65 7.85
N LEU A 138 -3.48 -12.99 6.57
CA LEU A 138 -4.69 -13.29 5.79
C LEU A 138 -5.36 -14.57 6.26
N ALA A 139 -4.58 -15.59 6.64
CA ALA A 139 -5.13 -16.82 7.20
C ALA A 139 -5.81 -16.56 8.56
N GLU A 140 -5.23 -15.72 9.41
CA GLU A 140 -5.84 -15.32 10.69
C GLU A 140 -7.19 -14.62 10.45
N VAL A 141 -7.25 -13.64 9.55
CA VAL A 141 -8.51 -12.97 9.17
C VAL A 141 -9.55 -13.96 8.66
N ALA A 142 -9.14 -14.93 7.85
CA ALA A 142 -10.06 -15.95 7.33
C ALA A 142 -10.61 -16.85 8.45
N LEU A 143 -9.77 -17.26 9.39
CA LEU A 143 -10.17 -18.07 10.56
C LEU A 143 -11.10 -17.30 11.48
N ASP A 144 -10.81 -16.04 11.78
CA ASP A 144 -11.66 -15.18 12.61
C ASP A 144 -13.06 -14.98 11.99
N ARG A 145 -13.10 -14.77 10.67
CA ARG A 145 -14.38 -14.66 9.94
C ARG A 145 -15.15 -15.96 9.96
N TYR A 146 -14.48 -17.09 9.77
CA TYR A 146 -15.09 -18.40 9.86
C TYR A 146 -15.65 -18.67 11.27
N ALA A 147 -14.86 -18.44 12.31
CA ALA A 147 -15.29 -18.61 13.69
C ALA A 147 -16.52 -17.75 14.02
N THR A 148 -16.49 -16.47 13.61
CA THR A 148 -17.62 -15.55 13.81
C THR A 148 -18.88 -16.03 13.10
N ALA A 149 -18.78 -16.60 11.90
CA ALA A 149 -19.93 -17.10 11.14
C ALA A 149 -20.44 -18.45 11.64
N ALA A 150 -19.59 -19.28 12.26
CA ALA A 150 -19.94 -20.60 12.78
C ALA A 150 -20.67 -20.54 14.15
N LEU A 151 -20.42 -19.50 14.95
CA LEU A 151 -21.04 -19.33 16.28
C LEU A 151 -22.59 -19.30 16.33
N PRO A 152 -23.35 -18.84 15.33
CA PRO A 152 -24.80 -18.80 15.38
C PRO A 152 -25.50 -20.16 15.24
N LEU A 153 -24.81 -21.21 14.84
CA LEU A 153 -25.41 -22.51 14.57
C LEU A 153 -25.68 -23.38 15.82
N GLU A 154 -25.07 -23.06 16.96
CA GLU A 154 -25.23 -23.84 18.20
C GLU A 154 -26.28 -23.32 19.16
N LEU A 155 -26.94 -22.17 18.91
CA LEU A 155 -27.91 -21.54 19.80
C LEU A 155 -29.38 -21.75 19.41
N THR A 156 -29.69 -22.63 18.44
CA THR A 156 -31.04 -22.92 17.96
C THR A 156 -31.37 -24.43 18.06
N ALA A 157 -30.88 -25.12 19.05
CA ALA A 157 -31.30 -26.49 19.37
C ALA A 157 -32.04 -26.53 20.72
#